data_ea792c99e22e6ebf2a9676a35e1051b1
#
_entry.id   ea792c99e22e6ebf2a9676a35e1051b1
#
_cell.length_a   1.000
_cell.length_b   1.000
_cell.length_c   1.000
_cell.angle_alpha   90.00
_cell.angle_beta   90.00
_cell.angle_gamma   90.00
#
_symmetry.space_group_name_H-M   'P 1'
#
loop_
_entity.id
_entity.type
_entity.pdbx_description
1 polymer ?
#
loop_
_entity_poly.entity_id
_entity_poly.type
_entity_poly.pdbx_seq_one_letter_code
_entity_poly.pdbx_strand_id
1 'polypeptide(L)'
;MIYPMFALVLLTFFVGIRLGSARFANARSGRVKGSYYRLMQGDVPPDSEVKLARNFSNLFEAPVLFYVTGAIVIAKNLATPAVLALAWGYVALRLVHTVIHLGYNHPIHRFLAFLASNALLLALWCWLAYVL
;
A
#
# COMPACT_ATOMS: atom_id res chain seq x y z
N MET A 1 -0.72 5.60 -17.84
CA MET A 1 -0.23 5.69 -16.43
C MET A 1 -1.34 5.81 -15.39
N ILE A 2 -2.48 6.41 -15.70
CA ILE A 2 -3.60 6.61 -14.75
C ILE A 2 -4.15 5.28 -14.19
N TYR A 3 -4.28 4.24 -15.01
CA TYR A 3 -4.86 2.96 -14.58
C TYR A 3 -4.05 2.23 -13.49
N PRO A 4 -2.70 2.09 -13.58
CA PRO A 4 -1.91 1.57 -12.46
C PRO A 4 -2.07 2.39 -11.17
N MET A 5 -2.08 3.72 -11.26
CA MET A 5 -2.33 4.59 -10.10
C MET A 5 -3.72 4.33 -9.49
N PHE A 6 -4.75 4.27 -10.34
CA PHE A 6 -6.11 4.00 -9.89
C PHE A 6 -6.27 2.63 -9.22
N ALA A 7 -5.64 1.60 -9.77
CA ALA A 7 -5.62 0.26 -9.15
C ALA A 7 -5.03 0.30 -7.74
N LEU A 8 -3.96 1.07 -7.52
CA LEU A 8 -3.35 1.22 -6.20
C LEU A 8 -4.22 2.05 -5.24
N VAL A 9 -4.94 3.06 -5.76
CA VAL A 9 -5.95 3.80 -5.00
C VAL A 9 -7.05 2.86 -4.53
N LEU A 10 -7.59 2.01 -5.43
CA LEU A 10 -8.60 1.02 -5.06
C LEU A 10 -8.12 0.05 -3.98
N LEU A 11 -6.87 -0.43 -4.07
CA LEU A 11 -6.26 -1.26 -3.04
C LEU A 11 -6.21 -0.52 -1.70
N THR A 12 -5.81 0.75 -1.69
CA THR A 12 -5.75 1.58 -0.48
C THR A 12 -7.12 1.75 0.16
N PHE A 13 -8.14 2.06 -0.64
CA PHE A 13 -9.52 2.16 -0.14
C PHE A 13 -10.04 0.83 0.38
N PHE A 14 -9.77 -0.27 -0.31
CA PHE A 14 -10.16 -1.60 0.14
C PHE A 14 -9.59 -1.92 1.54
N VAL A 15 -8.29 -1.70 1.74
CA VAL A 15 -7.64 -1.93 3.04
C VAL A 15 -8.17 -0.97 4.10
N GLY A 16 -8.39 0.30 3.75
CA GLY A 16 -8.96 1.31 4.65
C GLY A 16 -10.37 0.95 5.13
N ILE A 17 -11.24 0.51 4.22
CA ILE A 17 -12.60 0.05 4.57
C ILE A 17 -12.54 -1.18 5.48
N ARG A 18 -11.66 -2.15 5.17
CA ARG A 18 -11.46 -3.34 6.02
C ARG A 18 -10.96 -2.96 7.42
N LEU A 19 -10.03 -2.01 7.52
CA LEU A 19 -9.53 -1.50 8.80
C LEU A 19 -10.64 -0.79 9.59
N GLY A 20 -11.38 0.10 8.96
CA GLY A 20 -12.50 0.80 9.59
C GLY A 20 -13.56 -0.18 10.12
N SER A 21 -13.93 -1.16 9.30
CA SER A 21 -14.88 -2.21 9.68
C SER A 21 -14.39 -3.05 10.86
N ALA A 22 -13.09 -3.43 10.88
CA ALA A 22 -12.50 -4.20 11.98
C ALA A 22 -12.50 -3.39 13.29
N ARG A 23 -12.12 -2.11 13.24
CA ARG A 23 -12.14 -1.22 14.41
C ARG A 23 -13.54 -1.06 14.98
N PHE A 24 -14.51 -0.81 14.12
CA PHE A 24 -15.91 -0.69 14.52
C PHE A 24 -16.45 -1.97 15.16
N ALA A 25 -16.18 -3.13 14.55
CA ALA A 25 -16.59 -4.43 15.08
C ALA A 25 -15.94 -4.72 16.45
N ASN A 26 -14.65 -4.45 16.62
CA ASN A 26 -13.93 -4.66 17.88
C ASN A 26 -14.43 -3.74 18.99
N ALA A 27 -14.69 -2.46 18.68
CA ALA A 27 -15.29 -1.52 19.62
C ALA A 27 -16.72 -1.95 20.05
N ARG A 28 -17.56 -2.34 19.07
CA ARG A 28 -18.94 -2.76 19.31
C ARG A 28 -19.04 -4.05 20.14
N SER A 29 -18.12 -4.98 19.92
CA SER A 29 -18.08 -6.25 20.68
C SER A 29 -17.41 -6.11 22.05
N GLY A 30 -16.89 -4.93 22.41
CA GLY A 30 -16.17 -4.69 23.66
C GLY A 30 -14.78 -5.33 23.73
N ARG A 31 -14.26 -5.91 22.62
CA ARG A 31 -12.90 -6.47 22.57
C ARG A 31 -11.82 -5.40 22.74
N VAL A 32 -12.10 -4.20 22.24
CA VAL A 32 -11.25 -3.02 22.39
C VAL A 32 -12.12 -1.88 22.88
N LYS A 33 -11.69 -1.20 23.93
CA LYS A 33 -12.43 -0.07 24.49
C LYS A 33 -12.49 1.08 23.48
N GLY A 34 -13.66 1.71 23.30
CA GLY A 34 -13.81 2.84 22.40
C GLY A 34 -12.84 4.01 22.70
N SER A 35 -12.45 4.18 23.96
CA SER A 35 -11.44 5.17 24.37
C SER A 35 -10.05 4.91 23.79
N TYR A 36 -9.70 3.66 23.49
CA TYR A 36 -8.44 3.31 22.83
C TYR A 36 -8.26 4.05 21.52
N TYR A 37 -9.31 4.14 20.68
CA TYR A 37 -9.23 4.75 19.36
C TYR A 37 -9.02 6.26 19.34
N ARG A 38 -9.04 6.92 20.51
CA ARG A 38 -8.71 8.36 20.61
C ARG A 38 -7.21 8.60 20.44
N LEU A 39 -6.38 7.77 21.06
CA LEU A 39 -4.92 7.94 21.10
C LEU A 39 -4.15 6.65 20.71
N MET A 40 -4.86 5.57 20.38
CA MET A 40 -4.29 4.24 20.15
C MET A 40 -3.47 3.72 21.34
N GLN A 41 -3.97 3.97 22.58
CA GLN A 41 -3.28 3.63 23.81
C GLN A 41 -4.22 2.98 24.82
N GLY A 42 -3.63 2.18 25.74
CA GLY A 42 -4.34 1.64 26.91
C GLY A 42 -5.07 0.32 26.68
N ASP A 43 -5.06 -0.23 25.45
CA ASP A 43 -5.66 -1.54 25.14
C ASP A 43 -4.84 -2.24 24.05
N VAL A 44 -5.07 -3.52 23.82
CA VAL A 44 -4.37 -4.31 22.81
C VAL A 44 -5.37 -4.80 21.76
N PRO A 45 -5.37 -4.23 20.54
CA PRO A 45 -6.26 -4.70 19.49
C PRO A 45 -5.85 -6.09 18.99
N PRO A 46 -6.80 -6.88 18.44
CA PRO A 46 -6.49 -8.18 17.83
C PRO A 46 -5.47 -8.06 16.69
N ASP A 47 -4.67 -9.11 16.49
CA ASP A 47 -3.64 -9.17 15.45
C ASP A 47 -4.17 -8.86 14.04
N SER A 48 -5.41 -9.25 13.76
CA SER A 48 -6.07 -8.96 12.48
C SER A 48 -6.23 -7.46 12.24
N GLU A 49 -6.56 -6.69 13.28
CA GLU A 49 -6.64 -5.23 13.19
C GLU A 49 -5.26 -4.60 13.09
N VAL A 50 -4.28 -5.10 13.86
CA VAL A 50 -2.89 -4.63 13.80
C VAL A 50 -2.29 -4.83 12.40
N LYS A 51 -2.52 -5.99 11.78
CA LYS A 51 -2.09 -6.25 10.38
C LYS A 51 -2.72 -5.27 9.41
N LEU A 52 -4.02 -5.03 9.50
CA LEU A 52 -4.72 -4.06 8.64
C LEU A 52 -4.17 -2.64 8.83
N ALA A 53 -3.96 -2.19 10.07
CA ALA A 53 -3.42 -0.87 10.35
C ALA A 53 -2.01 -0.68 9.78
N ARG A 54 -1.13 -1.67 9.99
CA ARG A 54 0.25 -1.64 9.45
C ARG A 54 0.26 -1.66 7.92
N ASN A 55 -0.58 -2.50 7.29
CA ASN A 55 -0.66 -2.54 5.84
C ASN A 55 -1.22 -1.22 5.26
N PHE A 56 -2.21 -0.64 5.92
CA PHE A 56 -2.76 0.66 5.53
C PHE A 56 -1.69 1.77 5.59
N SER A 57 -0.90 1.85 6.67
CA SER A 57 0.22 2.80 6.77
C SER A 57 1.23 2.60 5.63
N ASN A 58 1.61 1.36 5.32
CA ASN A 58 2.53 1.04 4.24
C ASN A 58 2.04 1.50 2.84
N LEU A 59 0.72 1.65 2.65
CA LEU A 59 0.14 2.15 1.40
C LEU A 59 0.25 3.69 1.27
N PHE A 60 0.64 4.39 2.34
CA PHE A 60 0.93 5.83 2.34
C PHE A 60 2.42 6.17 2.43
N GLU A 61 3.28 5.18 2.46
CA GLU A 61 4.75 5.35 2.45
C GLU A 61 5.30 5.37 1.01
N ALA A 62 5.91 4.28 0.56
CA ALA A 62 6.47 4.19 -0.79
C ALA A 62 5.47 4.47 -1.95
N PRO A 63 4.17 4.12 -1.87
CA PRO A 63 3.22 4.46 -2.91
C PRO A 63 3.06 5.94 -3.21
N VAL A 64 3.34 6.82 -2.26
CA VAL A 64 3.32 8.28 -2.52
C VAL A 64 4.33 8.64 -3.61
N LEU A 65 5.53 8.06 -3.57
CA LEU A 65 6.56 8.26 -4.60
C LEU A 65 6.12 7.72 -5.97
N PHE A 66 5.35 6.65 -6.00
CA PHE A 66 4.78 6.11 -7.24
C PHE A 66 3.74 7.06 -7.84
N TYR A 67 2.87 7.68 -7.03
CA TYR A 67 1.91 8.67 -7.51
C TYR A 67 2.61 9.91 -8.07
N VAL A 68 3.68 10.37 -7.43
CA VAL A 68 4.49 11.49 -7.94
C VAL A 68 5.09 11.14 -9.30
N THR A 69 5.72 9.98 -9.43
CA THR A 69 6.25 9.49 -10.73
C THR A 69 5.14 9.43 -11.77
N GLY A 70 3.99 8.87 -11.42
CA GLY A 70 2.84 8.75 -12.33
C GLY A 70 2.32 10.09 -12.82
N ALA A 71 2.23 11.07 -11.93
CA ALA A 71 1.81 12.42 -12.26
C ALA A 71 2.78 13.10 -13.25
N ILE A 72 4.09 12.97 -13.01
CA ILE A 72 5.11 13.52 -13.91
C ILE A 72 5.07 12.84 -15.29
N VAL A 73 4.95 11.49 -15.33
CA VAL A 73 4.84 10.72 -16.59
C VAL A 73 3.63 11.17 -17.41
N ILE A 74 2.49 11.44 -16.76
CA ILE A 74 1.29 11.96 -17.45
C ILE A 74 1.53 13.38 -17.94
N ALA A 75 2.01 14.26 -17.08
CA ALA A 75 2.18 15.69 -17.39
C ALA A 75 3.20 15.92 -18.54
N LYS A 76 4.19 15.04 -18.66
CA LYS A 76 5.24 15.11 -19.70
C LYS A 76 4.97 14.21 -20.91
N ASN A 77 3.83 13.51 -20.97
CA ASN A 77 3.49 12.54 -22.04
C ASN A 77 4.54 11.44 -22.25
N LEU A 78 5.14 10.95 -21.15
CA LEU A 78 6.22 9.96 -21.16
C LEU A 78 5.73 8.50 -20.97
N ALA A 79 4.44 8.22 -21.18
CA ALA A 79 3.84 6.91 -20.96
C ALA A 79 4.18 5.91 -22.07
N THR A 80 5.38 5.33 -22.06
CA THR A 80 5.79 4.27 -22.96
C THR A 80 5.31 2.89 -22.49
N PRO A 81 5.26 1.86 -23.37
CA PRO A 81 4.92 0.49 -22.97
C PRO A 81 5.81 -0.05 -21.84
N ALA A 82 7.12 0.25 -21.87
CA ALA A 82 8.07 -0.16 -20.85
C ALA A 82 7.76 0.48 -19.48
N VAL A 83 7.47 1.78 -19.45
CA VAL A 83 7.06 2.51 -18.24
C VAL A 83 5.76 1.95 -17.68
N LEU A 84 4.80 1.64 -18.53
CA LEU A 84 3.53 1.02 -18.12
C LEU A 84 3.74 -0.40 -17.56
N ALA A 85 4.64 -1.19 -18.15
CA ALA A 85 4.98 -2.51 -17.63
C ALA A 85 5.61 -2.43 -16.24
N LEU A 86 6.56 -1.51 -16.00
CA LEU A 86 7.14 -1.28 -14.68
C LEU A 86 6.08 -0.82 -13.66
N ALA A 87 5.17 0.07 -14.07
CA ALA A 87 4.09 0.58 -13.23
C ALA A 87 3.13 -0.54 -12.82
N TRP A 88 2.70 -1.40 -13.73
CA TRP A 88 1.86 -2.55 -13.43
C TRP A 88 2.59 -3.60 -12.60
N GLY A 89 3.87 -3.84 -12.85
CA GLY A 89 4.73 -4.70 -12.03
C GLY A 89 4.79 -4.21 -10.58
N TYR A 90 4.97 -2.90 -10.39
CA TYR A 90 4.91 -2.28 -9.05
C TYR A 90 3.59 -2.55 -8.35
N VAL A 91 2.46 -2.27 -9.02
CA VAL A 91 1.12 -2.49 -8.46
C VAL A 91 0.87 -3.96 -8.11
N ALA A 92 1.25 -4.88 -9.01
CA ALA A 92 1.12 -6.32 -8.78
C ALA A 92 1.90 -6.77 -7.53
N LEU A 93 3.14 -6.33 -7.38
CA LEU A 93 3.97 -6.65 -6.20
C LEU A 93 3.42 -6.02 -4.91
N ARG A 94 2.82 -4.82 -4.98
CA ARG A 94 2.13 -4.22 -3.82
C ARG A 94 0.86 -5.00 -3.44
N LEU A 95 0.14 -5.53 -4.42
CA LEU A 95 -0.98 -6.44 -4.17
C LEU A 95 -0.51 -7.74 -3.51
N VAL A 96 0.54 -8.38 -4.05
CA VAL A 96 1.16 -9.58 -3.45
C VAL A 96 1.62 -9.30 -2.01
N HIS A 97 2.30 -8.18 -1.77
CA HIS A 97 2.69 -7.76 -0.42
C HIS A 97 1.49 -7.66 0.53
N THR A 98 0.39 -7.02 0.08
CA THR A 98 -0.84 -6.87 0.86
C THR A 98 -1.48 -8.22 1.17
N VAL A 99 -1.56 -9.13 0.19
CA VAL A 99 -2.11 -10.49 0.38
C VAL A 99 -1.30 -11.27 1.40
N ILE A 100 0.03 -11.24 1.32
CA ILE A 100 0.91 -11.88 2.30
C ILE A 100 0.70 -11.25 3.69
N HIS A 101 0.68 -9.91 3.77
CA HIS A 101 0.60 -9.17 5.02
C HIS A 101 -0.71 -9.41 5.77
N LEU A 102 -1.83 -9.44 5.06
CA LEU A 102 -3.14 -9.68 5.66
C LEU A 102 -3.44 -11.16 5.88
N GLY A 103 -2.81 -12.04 5.10
CA GLY A 103 -2.95 -13.49 5.20
C GLY A 103 -2.00 -14.11 6.23
N TYR A 104 -1.13 -14.99 5.76
CA TYR A 104 -0.20 -15.77 6.61
C TYR A 104 0.95 -14.95 7.23
N ASN A 105 1.15 -13.72 6.77
CA ASN A 105 2.02 -12.69 7.35
C ASN A 105 3.47 -13.11 7.64
N HIS A 106 4.06 -13.97 6.78
CA HIS A 106 5.46 -14.39 6.97
C HIS A 106 6.42 -13.21 6.72
N PRO A 107 7.28 -12.85 7.69
CA PRO A 107 8.09 -11.62 7.60
C PRO A 107 9.00 -11.56 6.38
N ILE A 108 9.68 -12.67 6.05
CA ILE A 108 10.62 -12.72 4.91
C ILE A 108 9.88 -12.56 3.58
N HIS A 109 8.77 -13.28 3.37
CA HIS A 109 8.01 -13.17 2.11
C HIS A 109 7.44 -11.76 1.92
N ARG A 110 6.94 -11.16 2.99
CA ARG A 110 6.47 -9.78 3.01
C ARG A 110 7.60 -8.81 2.66
N PHE A 111 8.78 -8.99 3.28
CA PHE A 111 9.94 -8.15 3.02
C PHE A 111 10.43 -8.27 1.57
N LEU A 112 10.48 -9.48 1.01
CA LEU A 112 10.88 -9.69 -0.39
C LEU A 112 9.91 -9.04 -1.37
N ALA A 113 8.59 -9.17 -1.16
CA ALA A 113 7.60 -8.50 -2.00
C ALA A 113 7.70 -6.97 -1.90
N PHE A 114 7.95 -6.44 -0.70
CA PHE A 114 8.22 -5.01 -0.47
C PHE A 114 9.48 -4.56 -1.20
N LEU A 115 10.59 -5.27 -1.04
CA LEU A 115 11.86 -4.92 -1.67
C LEU A 115 11.76 -4.96 -3.20
N ALA A 116 11.15 -6.02 -3.76
CA ALA A 116 10.95 -6.14 -5.20
C ALA A 116 10.08 -5.00 -5.77
N SER A 117 9.00 -4.63 -5.07
CA SER A 117 8.18 -3.48 -5.50
C SER A 117 8.98 -2.18 -5.49
N ASN A 118 9.75 -1.92 -4.44
CA ASN A 118 10.57 -0.72 -4.34
C ASN A 118 11.71 -0.69 -5.38
N ALA A 119 12.25 -1.85 -5.79
CA ALA A 119 13.22 -1.92 -6.89
C ALA A 119 12.61 -1.45 -8.22
N LEU A 120 11.37 -1.86 -8.53
CA LEU A 120 10.66 -1.36 -9.72
C LEU A 120 10.35 0.15 -9.62
N LEU A 121 9.98 0.62 -8.44
CA LEU A 121 9.76 2.05 -8.22
C LEU A 121 11.06 2.85 -8.41
N LEU A 122 12.18 2.35 -7.89
CA LEU A 122 13.49 2.97 -8.08
C LEU A 122 13.89 2.98 -9.57
N ALA A 123 13.64 1.88 -10.30
CA ALA A 123 13.89 1.83 -11.74
C ALA A 123 13.05 2.87 -12.50
N LEU A 124 11.79 3.10 -12.12
CA LEU A 124 10.97 4.17 -12.68
C LEU A 124 11.56 5.55 -12.39
N TRP A 125 12.06 5.79 -11.17
CA TRP A 125 12.69 7.06 -10.80
C TRP A 125 14.02 7.28 -11.52
N CYS A 126 14.88 6.25 -11.62
CA CYS A 126 16.13 6.34 -12.37
C CYS A 126 15.88 6.63 -13.84
N TRP A 127 14.90 5.95 -14.45
CA TRP A 127 14.50 6.23 -15.82
C TRP A 127 13.96 7.66 -15.97
N LEU A 128 13.10 8.11 -15.08
CA LEU A 128 12.55 9.46 -15.11
C LEU A 128 13.63 10.53 -14.99
N ALA A 129 14.60 10.34 -14.09
CA ALA A 129 15.74 11.25 -13.92
C ALA A 129 16.68 11.27 -15.15
N TYR A 130 16.71 10.18 -15.94
CA TYR A 130 17.50 10.11 -17.15
C TYR A 130 16.84 10.85 -18.33
N VAL A 131 15.50 10.86 -18.42
CA VAL A 131 14.78 11.43 -19.57
C VAL A 131 14.36 12.89 -19.37
N LEU A 132 14.43 13.43 -18.15
CA LEU A 132 14.14 14.83 -17.81
C LEU A 132 15.40 15.69 -17.76
#